data_8c35b20a5272098b350abf74f126bfe9
#
_entry.id   8c35b20a5272098b350abf74f126bfe9
#
_cell.length_a   1.000
_cell.length_b   1.000
_cell.length_c   1.000
_cell.angle_alpha   90.00
_cell.angle_beta   90.00
_cell.angle_gamma   90.00
#
_symmetry.space_group_name_H-M   'P 1'
#
loop_
_entity.id
_entity.type
_entity.pdbx_description
1 polymer ?
#
loop_
_entity_poly.entity_id
_entity_poly.type
_entity_poly.pdbx_seq_one_letter_code
_entity_poly.pdbx_strand_id
1 'polypeptide(L)'
;HSNGRVLLIATVSGPFAHVYDLGHVVDGFMDDALVAKIPTGDSASDRRGYHDFYAGYHPDTGEDRFYGGGTGGYYIYNITDLEEPELLVTLLGISGVTRGHTFTPTPDGRYVVAETEYQYAPLRIFDLEPAFEGEVKNINRPISAWTADWQHLVHNHEIRWPYVFVSGYLDGLQIFSLMDPED
;
A
#
# COMPACT_ATOMS: atom_id res chain seq x y z
N HIS A 1 -0.11 15.99 -3.79
CA HIS A 1 -1.36 16.11 -3.04
C HIS A 1 -2.33 17.03 -3.77
N SER A 2 -3.64 16.71 -3.75
CA SER A 2 -4.69 17.45 -4.49
C SER A 2 -4.78 18.92 -4.13
N ASN A 3 -4.35 19.31 -2.92
CA ASN A 3 -4.30 20.72 -2.49
C ASN A 3 -3.11 21.53 -3.03
N GLY A 4 -2.31 20.95 -3.94
CA GLY A 4 -1.14 21.59 -4.56
C GLY A 4 0.15 21.54 -3.74
N ARG A 5 0.15 20.93 -2.55
CA ARG A 5 1.38 20.73 -1.75
C ARG A 5 2.22 19.60 -2.30
N VAL A 6 3.54 19.74 -2.21
CA VAL A 6 4.49 18.65 -2.46
C VAL A 6 4.84 18.00 -1.13
N LEU A 7 4.50 16.72 -0.98
CA LEU A 7 4.68 15.98 0.25
C LEU A 7 5.78 14.92 0.10
N LEU A 8 6.54 14.71 1.17
CA LEU A 8 7.41 13.54 1.35
C LEU A 8 6.74 12.62 2.36
N ILE A 9 6.47 11.38 1.98
CA ILE A 9 6.03 10.35 2.89
C ILE A 9 7.23 9.44 3.21
N ALA A 10 7.43 9.12 4.48
CA ALA A 10 8.54 8.30 4.92
C ALA A 10 8.09 7.21 5.90
N THR A 11 8.57 5.99 5.67
CA THR A 11 8.49 4.92 6.68
C THR A 11 9.55 5.19 7.75
N VAL A 12 9.13 5.16 8.99
CA VAL A 12 10.01 5.46 10.15
C VAL A 12 9.89 4.38 11.21
N SER A 13 10.74 4.41 12.21
CA SER A 13 10.57 3.57 13.40
C SER A 13 9.30 3.98 14.14
N GLY A 14 8.50 3.00 14.56
CA GLY A 14 7.21 3.20 15.21
C GLY A 14 6.02 2.88 14.31
N PRO A 15 4.79 2.98 14.84
CA PRO A 15 3.58 2.49 14.19
C PRO A 15 2.99 3.50 13.17
N PHE A 16 3.80 4.32 12.52
CA PHE A 16 3.32 5.36 11.61
C PHE A 16 4.19 5.45 10.34
N ALA A 17 3.58 5.92 9.24
CA ALA A 17 4.31 6.65 8.21
C ALA A 17 4.22 8.16 8.52
N HIS A 18 5.30 8.88 8.32
CA HIS A 18 5.35 10.33 8.52
C HIS A 18 5.17 11.06 7.19
N VAL A 19 4.38 12.11 7.19
CA VAL A 19 4.14 12.97 6.02
C VAL A 19 4.71 14.35 6.29
N TYR A 20 5.65 14.78 5.46
CA TYR A 20 6.31 16.07 5.55
C TYR A 20 5.93 16.97 4.38
N ASP A 21 5.67 18.25 4.66
CA ASP A 21 5.54 19.28 3.64
C ASP A 21 6.92 19.74 3.18
N LEU A 22 7.24 19.47 1.90
CA LEU A 22 8.53 19.87 1.35
C LEU A 22 8.66 21.40 1.18
N GLY A 23 7.57 22.14 1.06
CA GLY A 23 7.59 23.61 1.09
C GLY A 23 8.18 24.11 2.40
N HIS A 24 7.66 23.63 3.53
CA HIS A 24 8.19 23.99 4.85
C HIS A 24 9.67 23.60 5.03
N VAL A 25 10.06 22.42 4.51
CA VAL A 25 11.47 21.97 4.56
C VAL A 25 12.38 22.93 3.79
N VAL A 26 11.99 23.31 2.57
CA VAL A 26 12.77 24.22 1.70
C VAL A 26 12.87 25.63 2.29
N ASP A 27 11.78 26.10 2.91
CA ASP A 27 11.73 27.44 3.53
C ASP A 27 12.40 27.48 4.92
N GLY A 28 12.87 26.34 5.43
CA GLY A 28 13.58 26.24 6.70
C GLY A 28 12.70 26.10 7.94
N PHE A 29 11.39 25.86 7.76
CA PHE A 29 10.42 25.64 8.86
C PHE A 29 10.38 24.16 9.25
N MET A 30 11.51 23.61 9.70
CA MET A 30 11.65 22.17 9.97
C MET A 30 10.72 21.66 11.07
N ASP A 31 10.45 22.47 12.08
CA ASP A 31 9.58 22.09 13.20
C ASP A 31 8.11 21.94 12.76
N ASP A 32 7.71 22.66 11.72
CA ASP A 32 6.35 22.64 11.17
C ASP A 32 6.22 21.72 9.93
N ALA A 33 7.32 21.07 9.52
CA ALA A 33 7.35 20.27 8.31
C ALA A 33 6.60 18.95 8.45
N LEU A 34 6.52 18.34 9.64
CA LEU A 34 5.75 17.12 9.89
C LEU A 34 4.26 17.46 9.99
N VAL A 35 3.50 17.17 8.94
CA VAL A 35 2.10 17.61 8.79
C VAL A 35 1.08 16.49 9.03
N ALA A 36 1.50 15.22 8.98
CA ALA A 36 0.63 14.09 9.28
C ALA A 36 1.40 12.86 9.75
N LYS A 37 0.69 11.96 10.43
CA LYS A 37 1.14 10.61 10.78
C LYS A 37 0.04 9.62 10.39
N ILE A 38 0.38 8.66 9.53
CA ILE A 38 -0.55 7.63 9.08
C ILE A 38 -0.29 6.36 9.92
N PRO A 39 -1.24 5.92 10.78
CA PRO A 39 -1.01 4.81 11.69
C PRO A 39 -1.08 3.44 10.99
N THR A 40 -0.45 2.41 11.59
CA THR A 40 -0.65 0.98 11.26
C THR A 40 -1.58 0.36 12.29
N GLY A 41 -2.90 0.56 12.17
CA GLY A 41 -3.87 -0.05 13.07
C GLY A 41 -3.50 0.02 14.56
N ASP A 42 -4.06 -0.89 15.38
CA ASP A 42 -3.91 -0.88 16.83
C ASP A 42 -2.62 -1.51 17.40
N SER A 43 -1.74 -2.06 16.56
CA SER A 43 -0.53 -2.72 17.06
C SER A 43 0.61 -1.74 17.31
N ALA A 44 0.43 -0.89 18.32
CA ALA A 44 1.39 0.13 18.77
C ALA A 44 2.77 -0.39 19.22
N SER A 45 3.02 -1.68 19.17
CA SER A 45 4.26 -2.31 19.70
C SER A 45 5.35 -2.51 18.66
N ASP A 46 5.13 -2.17 17.40
CA ASP A 46 6.08 -2.50 16.36
C ASP A 46 7.14 -1.42 16.16
N ARG A 47 8.39 -1.85 16.09
CA ARG A 47 9.54 -0.98 15.84
C ARG A 47 9.50 -0.33 14.46
N ARG A 48 8.74 -0.92 13.52
CA ARG A 48 8.58 -0.44 12.15
C ARG A 48 7.16 -0.75 11.70
N GLY A 49 6.30 0.25 11.66
CA GLY A 49 4.90 0.12 11.28
C GLY A 49 4.74 -0.26 9.82
N TYR A 50 5.10 0.64 8.92
CA TYR A 50 5.10 0.39 7.49
C TYR A 50 6.47 -0.04 6.99
N HIS A 51 6.48 -0.91 5.97
CA HIS A 51 7.68 -1.27 5.23
C HIS A 51 7.78 -0.47 3.94
N ASP A 52 6.71 -0.49 3.15
CA ASP A 52 6.62 0.19 1.87
C ASP A 52 5.21 0.76 1.67
N PHE A 53 5.03 1.64 0.70
CA PHE A 53 3.74 2.24 0.40
C PHE A 53 3.67 2.79 -1.02
N TYR A 54 2.45 2.98 -1.48
CA TYR A 54 2.09 3.78 -2.64
C TYR A 54 1.17 4.92 -2.18
N ALA A 55 1.30 6.09 -2.78
CA ALA A 55 0.36 7.19 -2.57
C ALA A 55 -0.04 7.79 -3.92
N GLY A 56 -1.32 8.06 -4.10
CA GLY A 56 -1.84 8.59 -5.35
C GLY A 56 -3.21 9.20 -5.23
N TYR A 57 -3.54 10.04 -6.20
CA TYR A 57 -4.87 10.65 -6.33
C TYR A 57 -5.83 9.69 -7.02
N HIS A 58 -7.03 9.54 -6.46
CA HIS A 58 -8.11 8.74 -7.01
C HIS A 58 -9.13 9.66 -7.70
N PRO A 59 -9.20 9.68 -9.04
CA PRO A 59 -9.96 10.70 -9.78
C PRO A 59 -11.47 10.59 -9.59
N ASP A 60 -12.01 9.38 -9.42
CA ASP A 60 -13.46 9.16 -9.34
C ASP A 60 -14.04 9.61 -7.99
N THR A 61 -13.26 9.53 -6.91
CA THR A 61 -13.68 9.98 -5.57
C THR A 61 -13.11 11.34 -5.18
N GLY A 62 -12.10 11.83 -5.91
CA GLY A 62 -11.41 13.07 -5.58
C GLY A 62 -10.50 13.00 -4.36
N GLU A 63 -10.11 11.78 -3.96
CA GLU A 63 -9.33 11.52 -2.76
C GLU A 63 -7.84 11.34 -3.06
N ASP A 64 -7.00 11.86 -2.19
CA ASP A 64 -5.62 11.40 -2.07
C ASP A 64 -5.60 10.16 -1.19
N ARG A 65 -5.06 9.05 -1.68
CA ARG A 65 -5.04 7.76 -0.98
C ARG A 65 -3.62 7.29 -0.72
N PHE A 66 -3.45 6.69 0.45
CA PHE A 66 -2.23 5.99 0.87
C PHE A 66 -2.51 4.49 0.95
N TYR A 67 -1.65 3.69 0.34
CA TYR A 67 -1.71 2.23 0.31
C TYR A 67 -0.43 1.70 0.96
N GLY A 68 -0.50 1.28 2.21
CA GLY A 68 0.68 0.90 2.98
C GLY A 68 0.75 -0.59 3.30
N GLY A 69 1.90 -1.20 3.01
CA GLY A 69 2.26 -2.54 3.49
C GLY A 69 3.05 -2.45 4.79
N GLY A 70 2.62 -3.20 5.80
CA GLY A 70 3.25 -3.11 7.12
C GLY A 70 2.83 -4.23 8.07
N THR A 71 2.89 -3.95 9.34
CA THR A 71 2.56 -4.90 10.41
C THR A 71 1.17 -5.48 10.24
N GLY A 72 1.06 -6.80 10.23
CA GLY A 72 -0.19 -7.54 10.11
C GLY A 72 -0.73 -7.66 8.68
N GLY A 73 -0.30 -6.83 7.72
CA GLY A 73 -0.77 -6.84 6.35
C GLY A 73 -0.77 -5.47 5.68
N TYR A 74 -1.94 -5.00 5.21
CA TYR A 74 -2.03 -3.80 4.39
C TYR A 74 -3.17 -2.89 4.85
N TYR A 75 -2.99 -1.59 4.59
CA TYR A 75 -3.90 -0.53 5.04
C TYR A 75 -4.12 0.49 3.93
N ILE A 76 -5.36 0.92 3.74
CA ILE A 76 -5.73 1.98 2.81
C ILE A 76 -6.32 3.14 3.59
N TYR A 77 -5.72 4.31 3.44
CA TYR A 77 -6.18 5.55 4.06
C TYR A 77 -6.57 6.58 3.01
N ASN A 78 -7.64 7.30 3.27
CA ASN A 78 -7.88 8.62 2.68
C ASN A 78 -7.01 9.62 3.43
N ILE A 79 -6.14 10.31 2.70
CA ILE A 79 -5.22 11.32 3.23
C ILE A 79 -5.47 12.70 2.61
N THR A 80 -6.66 12.93 2.07
CA THR A 80 -7.07 14.23 1.53
C THR A 80 -7.06 15.29 2.62
N ASP A 81 -7.55 14.93 3.80
CA ASP A 81 -7.31 15.68 5.02
C ASP A 81 -6.10 15.10 5.76
N LEU A 82 -5.02 15.88 5.78
CA LEU A 82 -3.78 15.45 6.42
C LEU A 82 -3.84 15.54 7.96
N GLU A 83 -4.77 16.31 8.52
CA GLU A 83 -4.94 16.42 9.97
C GLU A 83 -5.69 15.22 10.53
N GLU A 84 -6.59 14.62 9.72
CA GLU A 84 -7.41 13.47 10.11
C GLU A 84 -7.38 12.36 9.04
N PRO A 85 -6.26 11.63 8.86
CA PRO A 85 -6.20 10.49 7.93
C PRO A 85 -7.26 9.43 8.28
N GLU A 86 -8.15 9.13 7.33
CA GLU A 86 -9.26 8.20 7.52
C GLU A 86 -8.90 6.79 7.04
N LEU A 87 -9.02 5.78 7.90
CA LEU A 87 -8.85 4.38 7.52
C LEU A 87 -10.05 3.89 6.71
N LEU A 88 -9.84 3.58 5.43
CA LEU A 88 -10.88 3.08 4.53
C LEU A 88 -11.01 1.57 4.58
N VAL A 89 -9.91 0.86 4.37
CA VAL A 89 -9.88 -0.61 4.23
C VAL A 89 -8.65 -1.19 4.91
N THR A 90 -8.80 -2.37 5.50
CA THR A 90 -7.68 -3.20 5.93
C THR A 90 -7.64 -4.53 5.17
N LEU A 91 -6.44 -5.06 4.97
CA LEU A 91 -6.22 -6.41 4.47
C LEU A 91 -5.35 -7.16 5.50
N LEU A 92 -6.03 -7.66 6.54
CA LEU A 92 -5.40 -8.31 7.71
C LEU A 92 -5.87 -9.75 7.84
N GLY A 93 -5.06 -10.59 8.50
CA GLY A 93 -5.39 -12.01 8.68
C GLY A 93 -5.29 -12.83 7.39
N ILE A 94 -4.53 -12.34 6.42
CA ILE A 94 -4.24 -13.08 5.18
C ILE A 94 -3.33 -14.25 5.54
N SER A 95 -3.66 -15.45 5.06
CA SER A 95 -2.87 -16.65 5.32
C SER A 95 -1.42 -16.48 4.86
N GLY A 96 -0.46 -16.69 5.76
CA GLY A 96 0.96 -16.55 5.50
C GLY A 96 1.48 -15.11 5.44
N VAL A 97 0.67 -14.09 5.79
CA VAL A 97 1.11 -12.70 5.86
C VAL A 97 1.16 -12.24 7.32
N THR A 98 2.35 -11.97 7.80
CA THR A 98 2.59 -11.33 9.11
C THR A 98 2.99 -9.86 8.95
N ARG A 99 3.53 -9.52 7.79
CA ARG A 99 3.92 -8.16 7.41
C ARG A 99 3.75 -7.97 5.91
N GLY A 100 3.01 -6.95 5.52
CA GLY A 100 2.92 -6.51 4.13
C GLY A 100 4.17 -5.78 3.68
N HIS A 101 4.45 -5.83 2.38
CA HIS A 101 5.53 -5.13 1.72
C HIS A 101 4.95 -4.16 0.68
N THR A 102 5.24 -4.31 -0.61
CA THR A 102 4.70 -3.43 -1.65
C THR A 102 3.19 -3.67 -1.86
N PHE A 103 2.45 -2.57 -2.01
CA PHE A 103 1.00 -2.59 -2.10
C PHE A 103 0.52 -1.47 -3.04
N THR A 104 0.07 -1.84 -4.26
CA THR A 104 -0.20 -0.88 -5.33
C THR A 104 -1.57 -1.11 -5.95
N PRO A 105 -2.41 -0.05 -6.10
CA PRO A 105 -3.72 -0.14 -6.74
C PRO A 105 -3.62 -0.11 -8.26
N THR A 106 -4.63 -0.65 -8.93
CA THR A 106 -4.94 -0.33 -10.33
C THR A 106 -5.38 1.12 -10.48
N PRO A 107 -5.33 1.72 -11.69
CA PRO A 107 -5.68 3.13 -11.87
C PRO A 107 -7.10 3.51 -11.45
N ASP A 108 -8.06 2.58 -11.54
CA ASP A 108 -9.43 2.74 -11.07
C ASP A 108 -9.58 2.50 -9.57
N GLY A 109 -8.52 2.03 -8.90
CA GLY A 109 -8.50 1.73 -7.48
C GLY A 109 -9.31 0.51 -7.06
N ARG A 110 -9.88 -0.25 -8.01
CA ARG A 110 -10.70 -1.44 -7.71
C ARG A 110 -9.84 -2.59 -7.22
N TYR A 111 -8.77 -2.91 -7.94
CA TYR A 111 -7.88 -4.00 -7.58
C TYR A 111 -6.60 -3.48 -6.94
N VAL A 112 -6.00 -4.30 -6.09
CA VAL A 112 -4.65 -4.06 -5.57
C VAL A 112 -3.79 -5.29 -5.75
N VAL A 113 -2.53 -5.04 -6.12
CA VAL A 113 -1.48 -6.04 -6.10
C VAL A 113 -0.72 -5.90 -4.79
N ALA A 114 -0.53 -7.00 -4.09
CA ALA A 114 0.11 -7.05 -2.78
C ALA A 114 1.16 -8.15 -2.73
N GLU A 115 2.31 -7.84 -2.18
CA GLU A 115 3.36 -8.83 -2.00
C GLU A 115 3.99 -8.76 -0.61
N THR A 116 4.70 -9.82 -0.26
CA THR A 116 5.50 -9.95 0.95
C THR A 116 6.87 -10.48 0.59
N GLU A 117 7.91 -9.88 1.14
CA GLU A 117 9.29 -10.23 0.83
C GLU A 117 9.78 -11.42 1.67
N TYR A 118 9.15 -12.58 1.55
CA TYR A 118 9.63 -13.83 2.13
C TYR A 118 9.17 -15.07 1.38
N GLN A 119 9.88 -16.18 1.59
CA GLN A 119 9.61 -17.47 0.93
C GLN A 119 8.18 -17.96 1.23
N TYR A 120 7.63 -18.75 0.31
CA TYR A 120 6.30 -19.34 0.42
C TYR A 120 5.14 -18.32 0.45
N ALA A 121 5.42 -17.09 0.04
CA ALA A 121 4.43 -16.02 -0.04
C ALA A 121 4.25 -15.57 -1.50
N PRO A 122 3.14 -15.95 -2.15
CA PRO A 122 2.87 -15.53 -3.52
C PRO A 122 2.53 -14.04 -3.60
N LEU A 123 2.73 -13.46 -4.78
CA LEU A 123 2.06 -12.22 -5.17
C LEU A 123 0.55 -12.46 -5.12
N ARG A 124 -0.23 -11.50 -4.66
CA ARG A 124 -1.68 -11.63 -4.50
C ARG A 124 -2.40 -10.45 -5.12
N ILE A 125 -3.58 -10.72 -5.69
CA ILE A 125 -4.49 -9.68 -6.16
C ILE A 125 -5.76 -9.74 -5.32
N PHE A 126 -6.23 -8.56 -4.89
CA PHE A 126 -7.47 -8.42 -4.12
C PHE A 126 -8.42 -7.48 -4.83
N ASP A 127 -9.72 -7.79 -4.80
CA ASP A 127 -10.80 -6.89 -5.20
C ASP A 127 -11.23 -6.06 -3.98
N LEU A 128 -11.18 -4.74 -4.11
CA LEU A 128 -11.55 -3.79 -3.06
C LEU A 128 -13.02 -3.35 -3.14
N GLU A 129 -13.72 -3.68 -4.24
CA GLU A 129 -15.11 -3.24 -4.46
C GLU A 129 -16.02 -3.54 -3.26
N PRO A 130 -16.01 -4.76 -2.65
CA PRO A 130 -16.87 -5.05 -1.49
C PRO A 130 -16.61 -4.14 -0.28
N ALA A 131 -15.37 -3.68 -0.11
CA ALA A 131 -15.06 -2.76 0.97
C ALA A 131 -15.50 -1.33 0.68
N PHE A 132 -15.32 -0.85 -0.55
CA PHE A 132 -15.77 0.48 -0.95
C PHE A 132 -17.29 0.59 -1.08
N GLU A 133 -18.00 -0.50 -1.34
CA GLU A 133 -19.46 -0.58 -1.25
C GLU A 133 -19.97 -0.68 0.19
N GLY A 134 -19.08 -0.79 1.17
CA GLY A 134 -19.41 -0.82 2.60
C GLY A 134 -19.87 -2.18 3.12
N GLU A 135 -19.73 -3.24 2.33
CA GLU A 135 -20.09 -4.61 2.73
C GLU A 135 -19.15 -5.17 3.79
N VAL A 136 -17.87 -4.86 3.67
CA VAL A 136 -16.83 -5.32 4.60
C VAL A 136 -15.85 -4.19 4.93
N LYS A 137 -15.15 -4.29 6.07
CA LYS A 137 -14.08 -3.38 6.46
C LYS A 137 -12.69 -4.01 6.31
N ASN A 138 -12.62 -5.33 6.21
CA ASN A 138 -11.39 -6.09 6.10
C ASN A 138 -11.52 -7.15 5.01
N ILE A 139 -10.55 -7.21 4.11
CA ILE A 139 -10.44 -8.20 3.04
C ILE A 139 -9.23 -9.09 3.34
N ASN A 140 -9.42 -10.38 3.48
CA ASN A 140 -8.35 -11.33 3.80
C ASN A 140 -8.19 -12.48 2.81
N ARG A 141 -8.97 -12.48 1.73
CA ARG A 141 -8.91 -13.50 0.67
C ARG A 141 -8.57 -12.84 -0.65
N PRO A 142 -7.45 -13.21 -1.29
CA PRO A 142 -7.15 -12.76 -2.63
C PRO A 142 -8.12 -13.42 -3.63
N ILE A 143 -8.37 -12.74 -4.75
CA ILE A 143 -9.08 -13.29 -5.90
C ILE A 143 -8.16 -14.15 -6.75
N SER A 144 -6.87 -13.80 -6.82
CA SER A 144 -5.83 -14.60 -7.46
C SER A 144 -4.48 -14.46 -6.78
N ALA A 145 -3.56 -15.37 -7.07
CA ALA A 145 -2.21 -15.37 -6.54
C ALA A 145 -1.25 -16.06 -7.50
N TRP A 146 -0.02 -15.57 -7.55
CA TRP A 146 1.02 -16.12 -8.41
C TRP A 146 2.35 -16.25 -7.70
N THR A 147 3.11 -17.28 -8.06
CA THR A 147 4.52 -17.48 -7.72
C THR A 147 5.23 -18.27 -8.83
N ALA A 148 6.48 -17.92 -9.16
CA ALA A 148 7.30 -18.71 -10.07
C ALA A 148 7.80 -19.98 -9.36
N ASP A 149 8.45 -19.81 -8.21
CA ASP A 149 8.90 -20.88 -7.34
C ASP A 149 8.59 -20.51 -5.88
N TRP A 150 8.04 -21.46 -5.12
CA TRP A 150 7.69 -21.26 -3.72
C TRP A 150 8.88 -20.97 -2.80
N GLN A 151 10.08 -21.33 -3.21
CA GLN A 151 11.31 -21.05 -2.47
C GLN A 151 11.90 -19.68 -2.79
N HIS A 152 11.46 -19.06 -3.88
CA HIS A 152 11.93 -17.74 -4.28
C HIS A 152 11.11 -16.64 -3.64
N LEU A 153 11.67 -15.45 -3.62
CA LEU A 153 11.04 -14.25 -3.12
C LEU A 153 10.67 -13.34 -4.29
N VAL A 154 9.58 -12.62 -4.15
CA VAL A 154 9.33 -11.43 -4.95
C VAL A 154 9.71 -10.20 -4.15
N HIS A 155 10.14 -9.14 -4.83
CA HIS A 155 10.51 -7.88 -4.22
C HIS A 155 10.08 -6.72 -5.11
N ASN A 156 9.23 -5.91 -4.63
CA ASN A 156 8.62 -4.78 -5.31
C ASN A 156 7.96 -5.09 -6.65
N HIS A 157 6.91 -4.40 -6.91
CA HIS A 157 6.23 -4.39 -8.20
C HIS A 157 5.81 -2.97 -8.56
N GLU A 158 5.60 -2.75 -9.85
CA GLU A 158 5.13 -1.49 -10.42
C GLU A 158 3.97 -1.79 -11.37
N ILE A 159 2.88 -1.04 -11.25
CA ILE A 159 1.78 -1.14 -12.20
C ILE A 159 1.92 -0.07 -13.26
N ARG A 160 1.96 -0.51 -14.53
CA ARG A 160 1.83 0.32 -15.73
C ARG A 160 0.70 -0.27 -16.56
N TRP A 161 -0.50 0.20 -16.27
CA TRP A 161 -1.73 -0.38 -16.81
C TRP A 161 -1.63 -0.70 -18.31
N PRO A 162 -2.05 -1.90 -18.76
CA PRO A 162 -2.68 -2.97 -17.99
C PRO A 162 -1.71 -4.03 -17.42
N TYR A 163 -0.44 -3.71 -17.26
CA TYR A 163 0.59 -4.67 -16.84
C TYR A 163 1.10 -4.38 -15.42
N VAL A 164 1.45 -5.45 -14.71
CA VAL A 164 2.28 -5.40 -13.51
C VAL A 164 3.67 -5.96 -13.80
N PHE A 165 4.68 -5.23 -13.39
CA PHE A 165 6.09 -5.58 -13.49
C PHE A 165 6.58 -5.97 -12.10
N VAL A 166 6.99 -7.22 -11.93
CA VAL A 166 7.38 -7.79 -10.64
C VAL A 166 8.87 -8.10 -10.64
N SER A 167 9.58 -7.59 -9.68
CA SER A 167 10.99 -7.91 -9.44
C SER A 167 11.09 -9.18 -8.60
N GLY A 168 11.47 -10.30 -9.21
CA GLY A 168 11.71 -11.55 -8.51
C GLY A 168 13.20 -11.79 -8.38
N TYR A 169 13.72 -11.94 -7.17
CA TYR A 169 15.15 -12.10 -6.91
C TYR A 169 15.84 -13.09 -7.87
N LEU A 170 15.52 -14.38 -7.77
CA LEU A 170 16.10 -15.43 -8.59
C LEU A 170 15.34 -15.66 -9.91
N ASP A 171 14.09 -15.19 -9.98
CA ASP A 171 13.21 -15.37 -11.12
C ASP A 171 13.32 -14.20 -12.12
N GLY A 172 14.10 -13.17 -11.78
CA GLY A 172 14.29 -11.98 -12.61
C GLY A 172 13.00 -11.13 -12.71
N LEU A 173 12.85 -10.41 -13.82
CA LEU A 173 11.66 -9.60 -14.08
C LEU A 173 10.55 -10.47 -14.64
N GLN A 174 9.39 -10.41 -13.98
CA GLN A 174 8.15 -11.05 -14.41
C GLN A 174 7.14 -9.97 -14.82
N ILE A 175 6.36 -10.23 -15.86
CA ILE A 175 5.37 -9.25 -16.36
C ILE A 175 4.05 -9.99 -16.58
N PHE A 176 2.98 -9.48 -15.97
CA PHE A 176 1.62 -10.03 -16.07
C PHE A 176 0.66 -8.99 -16.61
N SER A 177 -0.41 -9.45 -17.26
CA SER A 177 -1.58 -8.63 -17.59
C SER A 177 -2.55 -8.63 -16.41
N LEU A 178 -3.10 -7.46 -16.11
CA LEU A 178 -4.19 -7.27 -15.13
C LEU A 178 -5.55 -7.07 -15.82
N MET A 179 -5.66 -7.41 -17.12
CA MET A 179 -6.93 -7.29 -17.87
C MET A 179 -8.00 -8.27 -17.40
N ASP A 180 -7.57 -9.41 -16.88
CA ASP A 180 -8.41 -10.41 -16.22
C ASP A 180 -7.70 -10.84 -14.93
N PRO A 181 -7.95 -10.13 -13.83
CA PRO A 181 -7.20 -10.33 -12.58
C PRO A 181 -7.62 -11.61 -11.83
N GLU A 182 -8.65 -12.31 -12.29
CA GLU A 182 -9.11 -13.59 -11.71
C GLU A 182 -8.46 -14.81 -12.39
N ASP A 183 -7.86 -14.66 -13.62
CA ASP A 183 -7.26 -15.76 -14.41
C ASP A 183 -5.71 -15.77 -14.37
#